data_2a8eeef71a9521f84cf3a1296a1301c8
#
_entry.id   2a8eeef71a9521f84cf3a1296a1301c8
#
_cell.length_a   1.000
_cell.length_b   1.000
_cell.length_c   1.000
_cell.angle_alpha   90.00
_cell.angle_beta   90.00
_cell.angle_gamma   90.00
#
_symmetry.space_group_name_H-M   'P 1'
#
loop_
_entity.id
_entity.type
_entity.pdbx_description
1 polymer ?
#
loop_
_entity_poly.entity_id
_entity_poly.type
_entity_poly.pdbx_seq_one_letter_code
_entity_poly.pdbx_strand_id
1 'polypeptide(L)'
;VLGRFIERLDSEIAAIEDPIQKLSLMIRLHLETVGRDHDLANVLQIETRHSRRFMSLFTRGKLGEYLNRVRDIITEGQELGVFRGDISPGLATNLVFGAVDELVTSWLLADRPGDLLRHHRPLVRMLTDGIAPCRNHGGKQP
;
A
#
# COMPACT_ATOMS: atom_id res chain seq x y z
N VAL A 1 7.80 13.99 -8.12
CA VAL A 1 6.76 13.69 -7.10
C VAL A 1 7.10 12.40 -6.37
N LEU A 2 7.21 11.26 -7.07
CA LEU A 2 7.50 9.96 -6.42
C LEU A 2 8.87 9.92 -5.70
N GLY A 3 9.90 10.60 -6.19
CA GLY A 3 11.18 10.70 -5.52
C GLY A 3 11.09 11.34 -4.14
N ARG A 4 10.47 12.50 -4.04
CA ARG A 4 10.20 13.18 -2.75
C ARG A 4 9.30 12.37 -1.82
N PHE A 5 8.37 11.63 -2.38
CA PHE A 5 7.52 10.72 -1.62
C PHE A 5 8.36 9.62 -0.94
N ILE A 6 9.27 8.97 -1.70
CA ILE A 6 10.13 7.91 -1.18
C ILE A 6 11.09 8.45 -0.12
N GLU A 7 11.72 9.60 -0.35
CA GLU A 7 12.59 10.26 0.63
C GLU A 7 11.85 10.57 1.93
N ARG A 8 10.64 11.10 1.84
CA ARG A 8 9.79 11.37 2.99
C ARG A 8 9.40 10.08 3.72
N LEU A 9 9.01 9.06 2.96
CA LEU A 9 8.65 7.74 3.49
C LEU A 9 9.82 7.12 4.27
N ASP A 10 11.01 7.07 3.66
CA ASP A 10 12.22 6.51 4.28
C ASP A 10 12.58 7.27 5.58
N SER A 11 12.48 8.60 5.57
CA SER A 11 12.73 9.43 6.74
C SER A 11 11.74 9.18 7.89
N GLU A 12 10.45 9.11 7.58
CA GLU A 12 9.41 8.92 8.61
C GLU A 12 9.36 7.46 9.13
N ILE A 13 9.62 6.47 8.27
CA ILE A 13 9.67 5.05 8.66
C ILE A 13 10.83 4.75 9.61
N ALA A 14 11.96 5.43 9.45
CA ALA A 14 13.15 5.18 10.27
C ALA A 14 12.91 5.33 11.78
N ALA A 15 11.91 6.12 12.18
CA ALA A 15 11.53 6.35 13.58
C ALA A 15 10.49 5.34 14.11
N ILE A 16 10.01 4.40 13.28
CA ILE A 16 8.93 3.46 13.62
C ILE A 16 9.51 2.05 13.67
N GLU A 17 9.25 1.33 14.77
CA GLU A 17 9.66 -0.08 14.91
C GLU A 17 8.55 -1.06 14.50
N ASP A 18 7.29 -0.73 14.77
CA ASP A 18 6.14 -1.60 14.52
C ASP A 18 5.79 -1.70 13.02
N PRO A 19 5.86 -2.89 12.39
CA PRO A 19 5.52 -3.07 10.97
C PRO A 19 4.09 -2.66 10.62
N ILE A 20 3.13 -2.80 11.54
CA ILE A 20 1.74 -2.36 11.33
C ILE A 20 1.70 -0.83 11.19
N GLN A 21 2.42 -0.12 12.05
CA GLN A 21 2.51 1.34 11.99
C GLN A 21 3.27 1.82 10.75
N LYS A 22 4.33 1.11 10.34
CA LYS A 22 5.04 1.39 9.07
C LYS A 22 4.10 1.26 7.87
N LEU A 23 3.33 0.18 7.80
CA LEU A 23 2.36 -0.04 6.74
C LEU A 23 1.26 1.04 6.75
N SER A 24 0.74 1.37 7.92
CA SER A 24 -0.25 2.43 8.11
C SER A 24 0.26 3.80 7.64
N LEU A 25 1.48 4.16 8.02
CA LEU A 25 2.13 5.40 7.58
C LEU A 25 2.27 5.46 6.05
N MET A 26 2.76 4.38 5.45
CA MET A 26 2.96 4.31 4.01
C MET A 26 1.65 4.49 3.24
N ILE A 27 0.58 3.83 3.67
CA ILE A 27 -0.75 3.98 3.07
C ILE A 27 -1.25 5.42 3.25
N ARG A 28 -1.08 6.00 4.44
CA ARG A 28 -1.46 7.39 4.71
C ARG A 28 -0.76 8.37 3.76
N LEU A 29 0.55 8.24 3.64
CA LEU A 29 1.34 9.11 2.76
C LEU A 29 0.96 8.96 1.29
N HIS A 30 0.64 7.74 0.85
CA HIS A 30 0.15 7.49 -0.50
C HIS A 30 -1.17 8.24 -0.75
N LEU A 31 -2.17 8.01 0.09
CA LEU A 31 -3.47 8.66 -0.06
C LEU A 31 -3.39 10.19 0.07
N GLU A 32 -2.53 10.69 0.96
CA GLU A 32 -2.29 12.13 1.14
C GLU A 32 -1.65 12.76 -0.10
N THR A 33 -0.63 12.11 -0.66
CA THR A 33 0.10 12.62 -1.83
C THR A 33 -0.78 12.67 -3.06
N VAL A 34 -1.52 11.59 -3.31
CA VAL A 34 -2.41 11.49 -4.47
C VAL A 34 -3.66 12.34 -4.28
N GLY A 35 -4.22 12.40 -3.08
CA GLY A 35 -5.44 13.16 -2.78
C GLY A 35 -5.27 14.68 -2.84
N ARG A 36 -4.03 15.18 -2.80
CA ARG A 36 -3.73 16.62 -2.93
C ARG A 36 -3.71 17.13 -4.37
N ASP A 37 -3.52 16.25 -5.33
CA ASP A 37 -3.36 16.60 -6.74
C ASP A 37 -4.15 15.62 -7.61
N HIS A 38 -5.39 16.02 -7.93
CA HIS A 38 -6.31 15.22 -8.73
C HIS A 38 -5.79 14.97 -10.15
N ASP A 39 -5.11 15.95 -10.75
CA ASP A 39 -4.57 15.82 -12.08
C ASP A 39 -3.40 14.83 -12.10
N LEU A 40 -2.52 14.91 -11.10
CA LEU A 40 -1.45 13.92 -10.91
C LEU A 40 -2.03 12.52 -10.71
N ALA A 41 -3.06 12.38 -9.88
CA ALA A 41 -3.72 11.12 -9.64
C ALA A 41 -4.29 10.54 -10.94
N ASN A 42 -4.94 11.37 -11.75
CA ASN A 42 -5.48 10.97 -13.05
C ASN A 42 -4.38 10.47 -14.00
N VAL A 43 -3.29 11.20 -14.11
CA VAL A 43 -2.13 10.78 -14.93
C VAL A 43 -1.58 9.44 -14.46
N LEU A 44 -1.34 9.29 -13.16
CA LEU A 44 -0.76 8.06 -12.59
C LEU A 44 -1.70 6.85 -12.70
N GLN A 45 -3.00 7.05 -12.53
CA GLN A 45 -3.96 5.95 -12.46
C GLN A 45 -4.55 5.57 -13.82
N ILE A 46 -4.74 6.50 -14.68
CA ILE A 46 -5.48 6.29 -15.94
C ILE A 46 -4.58 6.36 -17.16
N GLU A 47 -3.87 7.47 -17.35
CA GLU A 47 -3.11 7.70 -18.56
C GLU A 47 -1.89 6.79 -18.71
N THR A 48 -1.19 6.50 -17.61
CA THR A 48 0.02 5.66 -17.65
C THR A 48 -0.26 4.20 -17.93
N ARG A 49 -1.48 3.71 -17.68
CA ARG A 49 -1.85 2.29 -17.86
C ARG A 49 -2.17 1.91 -19.29
N HIS A 50 -2.38 2.86 -20.17
CA HIS A 50 -2.66 2.60 -21.59
C HIS A 50 -1.46 2.11 -22.40
N SER A 51 -0.23 2.22 -21.89
CA SER A 51 0.98 1.80 -22.57
C SER A 51 1.74 0.74 -21.80
N ARG A 52 1.86 -0.47 -22.35
CA ARG A 52 2.68 -1.55 -21.78
C ARG A 52 4.14 -1.12 -21.61
N ARG A 53 4.68 -0.36 -22.58
CA ARG A 53 6.06 0.14 -22.54
C ARG A 53 6.26 1.13 -21.39
N PHE A 54 5.32 2.04 -21.23
CA PHE A 54 5.36 3.03 -20.17
C PHE A 54 5.23 2.35 -18.80
N MET A 55 4.31 1.39 -18.65
CA MET A 55 4.14 0.61 -17.43
C MET A 55 5.40 -0.17 -17.06
N SER A 56 6.08 -0.78 -18.05
CA SER A 56 7.33 -1.50 -17.79
C SER A 56 8.45 -0.57 -17.31
N LEU A 57 8.60 0.60 -17.91
CA LEU A 57 9.59 1.61 -17.49
C LEU A 57 9.25 2.20 -16.12
N PHE A 58 7.98 2.47 -15.86
CA PHE A 58 7.50 3.02 -14.60
C PHE A 58 7.67 2.01 -13.45
N THR A 59 7.35 0.74 -13.68
CA THR A 59 7.52 -0.34 -12.68
C THR A 59 8.99 -0.62 -12.34
N ARG A 60 9.90 -0.45 -13.31
CA ARG A 60 11.35 -0.59 -13.07
C ARG A 60 11.97 0.62 -12.37
N GLY A 61 11.31 1.77 -12.38
CA GLY A 61 11.77 3.01 -11.78
C GLY A 61 11.23 3.22 -10.35
N LYS A 62 10.70 4.41 -10.12
CA LYS A 62 10.25 4.85 -8.79
C LYS A 62 9.06 4.04 -8.21
N LEU A 63 8.18 3.50 -9.05
CA LEU A 63 7.16 2.58 -8.56
C LEU A 63 7.78 1.29 -8.03
N GLY A 64 8.80 0.76 -8.71
CA GLY A 64 9.53 -0.42 -8.24
C GLY A 64 10.19 -0.17 -6.88
N GLU A 65 10.79 1.00 -6.66
CA GLU A 65 11.33 1.39 -5.36
C GLU A 65 10.24 1.44 -4.28
N TYR A 66 9.08 2.02 -4.59
CA TYR A 66 7.93 2.04 -3.69
C TYR A 66 7.47 0.64 -3.31
N LEU A 67 7.27 -0.24 -4.30
CA LEU A 67 6.85 -1.63 -4.08
C LEU A 67 7.88 -2.43 -3.26
N ASN A 68 9.17 -2.14 -3.43
CA ASN A 68 10.22 -2.74 -2.60
C ASN A 68 10.08 -2.31 -1.12
N ARG A 69 9.75 -1.03 -0.83
CA ARG A 69 9.48 -0.59 0.56
C ARG A 69 8.28 -1.32 1.17
N VAL A 70 7.21 -1.51 0.41
CA VAL A 70 6.06 -2.32 0.85
C VAL A 70 6.50 -3.74 1.19
N ARG A 71 7.27 -4.35 0.30
CA ARG A 71 7.78 -5.71 0.48
C ARG A 71 8.67 -5.83 1.73
N ASP A 72 9.55 -4.87 1.96
CA ASP A 72 10.46 -4.85 3.11
C ASP A 72 9.67 -4.79 4.43
N ILE A 73 8.64 -3.95 4.50
CA ILE A 73 7.75 -3.84 5.67
C ILE A 73 7.00 -5.16 5.90
N ILE A 74 6.50 -5.80 4.84
CA ILE A 74 5.81 -7.08 4.95
C ILE A 74 6.75 -8.19 5.40
N THR A 75 7.94 -8.27 4.82
CA THR A 75 8.97 -9.25 5.20
C THR A 75 9.35 -9.10 6.66
N GLU A 76 9.62 -7.88 7.13
CA GLU A 76 9.90 -7.59 8.53
C GLU A 76 8.75 -8.04 9.44
N GLY A 77 7.51 -7.74 9.08
CA GLY A 77 6.34 -8.15 9.84
C GLY A 77 6.14 -9.67 9.88
N GLN A 78 6.48 -10.39 8.82
CA GLN A 78 6.47 -11.85 8.79
C GLN A 78 7.57 -12.45 9.68
N GLU A 79 8.78 -11.91 9.64
CA GLU A 79 9.91 -12.34 10.48
C GLU A 79 9.61 -12.14 11.97
N LEU A 80 8.93 -11.04 12.32
CA LEU A 80 8.50 -10.75 13.69
C LEU A 80 7.20 -11.49 14.12
N GLY A 81 6.59 -12.26 13.21
CA GLY A 81 5.33 -12.97 13.48
C GLY A 81 4.10 -12.06 13.61
N VAL A 82 4.21 -10.79 13.21
CA VAL A 82 3.11 -9.80 13.23
C VAL A 82 2.20 -9.97 12.01
N PHE A 83 2.78 -10.36 10.87
CA PHE A 83 2.05 -10.71 9.66
C PHE A 83 2.11 -12.21 9.39
N ARG A 84 1.09 -12.73 8.72
CA ARG A 84 1.02 -14.14 8.33
C ARG A 84 2.17 -14.54 7.40
N GLY A 85 2.76 -15.70 7.64
CA GLY A 85 3.90 -16.19 6.87
C GLY A 85 3.55 -17.21 5.79
N ASP A 86 2.27 -17.56 5.62
CA ASP A 86 1.79 -18.57 4.65
C ASP A 86 1.57 -18.01 3.24
N ILE A 87 1.78 -16.72 3.04
CA ILE A 87 1.77 -16.04 1.74
C ILE A 87 3.13 -15.41 1.47
N SER A 88 3.56 -15.41 0.20
CA SER A 88 4.82 -14.77 -0.15
C SER A 88 4.78 -13.26 0.04
N PRO A 89 5.91 -12.62 0.42
CA PRO A 89 5.97 -11.15 0.51
C PRO A 89 5.58 -10.46 -0.79
N GLY A 90 5.90 -11.04 -1.94
CA GLY A 90 5.53 -10.51 -3.25
C GLY A 90 4.02 -10.50 -3.48
N LEU A 91 3.33 -11.59 -3.15
CA LEU A 91 1.86 -11.66 -3.25
C LEU A 91 1.20 -10.66 -2.29
N ALA A 92 1.64 -10.62 -1.05
CA ALA A 92 1.11 -9.67 -0.07
C ALA A 92 1.33 -8.21 -0.50
N THR A 93 2.49 -7.89 -1.07
CA THR A 93 2.79 -6.57 -1.64
C THR A 93 1.79 -6.20 -2.74
N ASN A 94 1.53 -7.12 -3.67
CA ASN A 94 0.59 -6.88 -4.77
C ASN A 94 -0.85 -6.68 -4.26
N LEU A 95 -1.26 -7.43 -3.24
CA LEU A 95 -2.60 -7.28 -2.65
C LEU A 95 -2.75 -5.95 -1.91
N VAL A 96 -1.76 -5.55 -1.12
CA VAL A 96 -1.75 -4.26 -0.42
C VAL A 96 -1.76 -3.10 -1.43
N PHE A 97 -0.86 -3.13 -2.39
CA PHE A 97 -0.79 -2.09 -3.41
C PHE A 97 -2.07 -2.04 -4.24
N GLY A 98 -2.59 -3.18 -4.69
CA GLY A 98 -3.82 -3.26 -5.46
C GLY A 98 -5.03 -2.68 -4.72
N ALA A 99 -5.14 -2.90 -3.41
CA ALA A 99 -6.23 -2.34 -2.61
C ALA A 99 -6.14 -0.80 -2.53
N VAL A 100 -4.94 -0.25 -2.28
CA VAL A 100 -4.72 1.20 -2.25
C VAL A 100 -4.99 1.82 -3.62
N ASP A 101 -4.46 1.20 -4.65
CA ASP A 101 -4.53 1.65 -6.03
C ASP A 101 -5.96 1.68 -6.56
N GLU A 102 -6.76 0.63 -6.32
CA GLU A 102 -8.17 0.60 -6.70
C GLU A 102 -8.99 1.62 -5.92
N LEU A 103 -8.68 1.84 -4.65
CA LEU A 103 -9.34 2.89 -3.87
C LEU A 103 -9.12 4.28 -4.48
N VAL A 104 -7.90 4.57 -4.92
CA VAL A 104 -7.58 5.83 -5.61
C VAL A 104 -8.32 5.93 -6.94
N THR A 105 -8.36 4.85 -7.72
CA THR A 105 -9.10 4.80 -8.99
C THR A 105 -10.58 5.05 -8.78
N SER A 106 -11.20 4.36 -7.83
CA SER A 106 -12.61 4.55 -7.48
C SER A 106 -12.90 5.99 -7.01
N TRP A 107 -12.00 6.58 -6.24
CA TRP A 107 -12.11 7.97 -5.80
C TRP A 107 -12.04 8.96 -6.97
N LEU A 108 -11.12 8.73 -7.93
CA LEU A 108 -10.99 9.57 -9.14
C LEU A 108 -12.23 9.54 -10.03
N LEU A 109 -12.88 8.38 -10.13
CA LEU A 109 -14.04 8.17 -10.99
C LEU A 109 -15.36 8.59 -10.33
N ALA A 110 -15.33 8.98 -9.07
CA ALA A 110 -16.53 9.43 -8.37
C ALA A 110 -16.96 10.84 -8.84
N ASP A 111 -18.27 11.05 -9.01
CA ASP A 111 -18.84 12.35 -9.43
C ASP A 111 -18.53 13.47 -8.42
N ARG A 112 -18.45 13.13 -7.14
CA ARG A 112 -18.12 14.05 -6.05
C ARG A 112 -17.13 13.38 -5.11
N PRO A 113 -15.85 13.36 -5.47
CA PRO A 113 -14.84 12.77 -4.61
C PRO A 113 -14.72 13.61 -3.33
N GLY A 114 -14.91 12.96 -2.19
CA GLY A 114 -14.62 13.56 -0.88
C GLY A 114 -13.13 13.51 -0.59
N ASP A 115 -12.77 13.74 0.67
CA ASP A 115 -11.39 13.58 1.13
C ASP A 115 -10.97 12.11 1.06
N LEU A 116 -9.93 11.82 0.29
CA LEU A 116 -9.40 10.47 0.12
C LEU A 116 -8.84 9.91 1.44
N LEU A 117 -8.29 10.76 2.30
CA LEU A 117 -7.74 10.38 3.60
C LEU A 117 -8.77 9.78 4.57
N ARG A 118 -10.06 10.05 4.39
CA ARG A 118 -11.11 9.41 5.21
C ARG A 118 -11.08 7.88 5.15
N HIS A 119 -10.53 7.33 4.07
CA HIS A 119 -10.45 5.89 3.84
C HIS A 119 -9.20 5.24 4.48
N HIS A 120 -8.27 6.02 5.01
CA HIS A 120 -7.01 5.51 5.56
C HIS A 120 -7.23 4.48 6.68
N ARG A 121 -7.94 4.85 7.74
CA ARG A 121 -8.16 3.96 8.89
C ARG A 121 -8.93 2.67 8.53
N PRO A 122 -10.07 2.74 7.81
CA PRO A 122 -10.79 1.53 7.40
C PRO A 122 -9.94 0.61 6.52
N LEU A 123 -9.17 1.17 5.58
CA LEU A 123 -8.31 0.40 4.70
C LEU A 123 -7.18 -0.30 5.46
N VAL A 124 -6.47 0.43 6.32
CA VAL A 124 -5.41 -0.15 7.16
C VAL A 124 -5.97 -1.28 8.02
N ARG A 125 -7.10 -1.07 8.67
CA ARG A 125 -7.73 -2.08 9.52
C ARG A 125 -8.09 -3.34 8.72
N MET A 126 -8.70 -3.18 7.56
CA MET A 126 -9.07 -4.31 6.70
C MET A 126 -7.84 -5.08 6.22
N LEU A 127 -6.78 -4.38 5.80
CA LEU A 127 -5.55 -5.01 5.33
C LEU A 127 -4.79 -5.70 6.47
N THR A 128 -4.67 -5.07 7.63
CA THR A 128 -3.95 -5.67 8.78
C THR A 128 -4.69 -6.85 9.37
N ASP A 129 -6.01 -6.83 9.43
CA ASP A 129 -6.82 -7.97 9.87
C ASP A 129 -6.70 -9.16 8.88
N GLY A 130 -6.63 -8.88 7.58
CA GLY A 130 -6.43 -9.90 6.56
C GLY A 130 -5.01 -10.46 6.51
N ILE A 131 -3.99 -9.71 6.90
CA ILE A 131 -2.57 -10.12 6.94
C ILE A 131 -2.12 -10.61 8.32
N ALA A 132 -2.98 -10.49 9.34
CA ALA A 132 -2.70 -11.01 10.67
C ALA A 132 -2.46 -12.53 10.64
N PRO A 133 -1.66 -13.08 11.58
CA PRO A 133 -1.46 -14.52 11.67
C PRO A 133 -2.79 -15.26 11.83
N CYS A 134 -2.90 -16.44 11.20
CA CYS A 134 -4.07 -17.30 11.39
C CYS A 134 -4.27 -17.58 12.88
N ARG A 135 -5.42 -17.18 13.43
CA ARG A 135 -5.81 -17.65 14.75
C ARG A 135 -6.09 -19.15 14.63
N ASN A 136 -5.31 -19.95 15.33
CA ASN A 136 -5.70 -21.35 15.57
C ASN A 136 -7.03 -21.30 16.30
N HIS A 137 -8.11 -21.46 15.58
CA HIS A 137 -9.35 -21.90 16.18
C HIS A 137 -9.06 -23.32 16.64
N GLY A 138 -8.77 -23.46 17.93
CA GLY A 138 -8.70 -24.75 18.57
C GLY A 138 -10.03 -25.44 18.35
N GLY A 139 -10.15 -26.13 17.22
CA GLY A 139 -11.23 -27.04 16.95
C GLY A 139 -11.12 -28.16 17.95
N LYS A 140 -11.92 -28.13 19.00
CA LYS A 140 -12.37 -29.36 19.62
C LYS A 140 -13.05 -30.14 18.50
N GLN A 141 -12.35 -31.11 17.94
CA GLN A 141 -13.02 -32.19 17.23
C GLN A 141 -13.88 -32.95 18.25
N PRO A 142 -15.11 -33.30 17.89
CA PRO A 142 -15.98 -34.14 18.69
C PRO A 142 -15.45 -35.58 18.84
#